data_d633b1deed8b4c300e1e09577d0e9ee9
#
_entry.id   d633b1deed8b4c300e1e09577d0e9ee9
#
_cell.length_a   1.000
_cell.length_b   1.000
_cell.length_c   1.000
_cell.angle_alpha   90.00
_cell.angle_beta   90.00
_cell.angle_gamma   90.00
#
_symmetry.space_group_name_H-M   'P 1'
#
loop_
_entity.id
_entity.type
_entity.pdbx_description
1 polymer ?
#
loop_
_entity_poly.entity_id
_entity_poly.type
_entity_poly.pdbx_seq_one_letter_code
_entity_poly.pdbx_strand_id
1 'polypeptide(L)'
;MRIVAESPDHPEVRALLAEHLEEMLRTSPAESVHALDLDRLKQPDVTFWTAREPGSLLGCGALKQLSATSGEIKSMRTAGGARRRGVAGAILGEIVRETETRGYRSLFLETGSQDFFAPARRLYRAHGFTDTEPFADYSADPHSVFMVLRLDSNGPVSPASTTHGRTSRNPPAGH
;
A
#
# COMPACT_ATOMS: atom_id res chain seq x y z
N MET A 1 5.89 19.38 -2.59
CA MET A 1 5.69 18.17 -1.74
C MET A 1 6.68 17.09 -2.16
N ARG A 2 7.36 16.46 -1.23
CA ARG A 2 8.24 15.30 -1.43
C ARG A 2 7.73 14.14 -0.57
N ILE A 3 7.81 12.92 -1.12
CA ILE A 3 7.59 11.69 -0.35
C ILE A 3 8.96 11.14 0.05
N VAL A 4 9.13 10.87 1.33
CA VAL A 4 10.42 10.45 1.91
C VAL A 4 10.22 9.20 2.76
N ALA A 5 11.02 8.16 2.52
CA ALA A 5 11.09 7.02 3.43
C ALA A 5 11.95 7.42 4.64
N GLU A 6 11.39 7.37 5.82
CA GLU A 6 12.09 7.76 7.05
C GLU A 6 11.55 7.03 8.29
N SER A 7 12.26 7.16 9.40
CA SER A 7 11.80 6.62 10.68
C SER A 7 10.59 7.41 11.21
N PRO A 8 9.58 6.74 11.81
CA PRO A 8 8.46 7.43 12.45
C PRO A 8 8.82 8.13 13.78
N ASP A 9 10.08 8.13 14.20
CA ASP A 9 10.53 8.67 15.49
C ASP A 9 10.57 10.22 15.57
N HIS A 10 10.39 10.92 14.46
CA HIS A 10 10.35 12.38 14.49
C HIS A 10 9.19 12.90 15.35
N PRO A 11 9.40 13.91 16.20
CA PRO A 11 8.36 14.41 17.12
C PRO A 11 7.05 14.82 16.42
N GLU A 12 7.13 15.44 15.25
CA GLU A 12 5.96 15.84 14.45
C GLU A 12 5.20 14.64 13.87
N VAL A 13 5.91 13.55 13.51
CA VAL A 13 5.28 12.31 13.06
C VAL A 13 4.57 11.62 14.22
N ARG A 14 5.21 11.57 15.38
CA ARG A 14 4.60 11.01 16.60
C ARG A 14 3.33 11.76 16.99
N ALA A 15 3.33 13.09 16.90
CA ALA A 15 2.16 13.91 17.16
C ALA A 15 1.02 13.62 16.16
N LEU A 16 1.34 13.51 14.86
CA LEU A 16 0.37 13.18 13.82
C LEU A 16 -0.25 11.79 14.02
N LEU A 17 0.56 10.80 14.39
CA LEU A 17 0.09 9.43 14.67
C LEU A 17 -0.77 9.37 15.93
N ALA A 18 -0.43 10.13 16.98
CA ALA A 18 -1.24 10.23 18.20
C ALA A 18 -2.61 10.86 17.91
N GLU A 19 -2.66 11.94 17.15
CA GLU A 19 -3.90 12.57 16.69
C GLU A 19 -4.76 11.59 15.86
N HIS A 20 -4.12 10.83 14.98
CA HIS A 20 -4.79 9.81 14.18
C HIS A 20 -5.45 8.74 15.06
N LEU A 21 -4.73 8.20 16.05
CA LEU A 21 -5.26 7.21 16.97
C LEU A 21 -6.43 7.76 17.79
N GLU A 22 -6.34 8.99 18.30
CA GLU A 22 -7.44 9.64 19.02
C GLU A 22 -8.70 9.78 18.15
N GLU A 23 -8.56 10.17 16.89
CA GLU A 23 -9.71 10.27 15.96
C GLU A 23 -10.32 8.90 15.69
N MET A 24 -9.51 7.85 15.51
CA MET A 24 -10.01 6.48 15.33
C MET A 24 -10.80 6.00 16.55
N LEU A 25 -10.31 6.25 17.75
CA LEU A 25 -10.99 5.87 18.99
C LEU A 25 -12.28 6.66 19.24
N ARG A 26 -12.40 7.88 18.72
CA ARG A 26 -13.65 8.65 18.77
C ARG A 26 -14.70 8.18 17.77
N THR A 27 -14.30 7.58 16.67
CA THR A 27 -15.18 7.22 15.54
C THR A 27 -15.50 5.72 15.48
N SER A 28 -14.74 4.87 16.17
CA SER A 28 -14.87 3.42 16.15
C SER A 28 -14.74 2.85 17.56
N PRO A 29 -15.41 1.71 17.86
CA PRO A 29 -15.13 0.96 19.10
C PRO A 29 -13.65 0.59 19.21
N ALA A 30 -13.12 0.59 20.42
CA ALA A 30 -11.68 0.34 20.67
C ALA A 30 -11.22 -1.03 20.11
N GLU A 31 -12.06 -2.05 20.18
CA GLU A 31 -11.81 -3.40 19.64
C GLU A 31 -11.74 -3.43 18.10
N SER A 32 -12.30 -2.43 17.43
CA SER A 32 -12.28 -2.29 15.96
C SER A 32 -11.16 -1.36 15.47
N VAL A 33 -10.31 -0.87 16.35
CA VAL A 33 -9.17 0.01 16.01
C VAL A 33 -7.92 -0.83 15.83
N HIS A 34 -7.40 -0.89 14.60
CA HIS A 34 -6.27 -1.74 14.19
C HIS A 34 -5.00 -0.94 13.83
N ALA A 35 -4.83 0.25 14.42
CA ALA A 35 -3.63 1.05 14.23
C ALA A 35 -2.39 0.34 14.80
N LEU A 36 -1.28 0.39 14.07
CA LEU A 36 0.01 -0.02 14.62
C LEU A 36 0.53 1.05 15.57
N ASP A 37 1.10 0.61 16.71
CA ASP A 37 1.85 1.48 17.59
C ASP A 37 3.21 1.88 16.96
N LEU A 38 3.88 2.84 17.59
CA LEU A 38 5.14 3.38 17.08
C LEU A 38 6.25 2.32 17.00
N ASP A 39 6.31 1.41 17.97
CA ASP A 39 7.34 0.37 17.98
C ASP A 39 7.14 -0.64 16.87
N ARG A 40 5.90 -0.97 16.55
CA ARG A 40 5.55 -1.82 15.40
C ARG A 40 5.84 -1.16 14.07
N LEU A 41 5.64 0.15 13.95
CA LEU A 41 5.99 0.91 12.74
C LEU A 41 7.49 0.96 12.46
N LYS A 42 8.33 0.68 13.46
CA LYS A 42 9.80 0.64 13.33
C LYS A 42 10.37 -0.76 13.03
N GLN A 43 9.52 -1.77 12.94
CA GLN A 43 9.98 -3.13 12.66
C GLN A 43 10.52 -3.27 11.23
N PRO A 44 11.44 -4.24 10.98
CA PRO A 44 12.05 -4.42 9.66
C PRO A 44 11.07 -4.78 8.53
N ASP A 45 9.91 -5.33 8.87
CA ASP A 45 8.84 -5.68 7.92
C ASP A 45 7.94 -4.48 7.57
N VAL A 46 8.22 -3.30 8.13
CA VAL A 46 7.49 -2.07 7.88
C VAL A 46 8.39 -1.02 7.23
N THR A 47 7.93 -0.45 6.13
CA THR A 47 8.53 0.73 5.52
C THR A 47 7.57 1.90 5.73
N PHE A 48 8.11 3.02 6.22
CA PHE A 48 7.32 4.19 6.58
C PHE A 48 7.70 5.39 5.71
N TRP A 49 6.71 6.09 5.20
CA TRP A 49 6.89 7.31 4.40
C TRP A 49 6.18 8.50 5.01
N THR A 50 6.77 9.66 4.78
CA THR A 50 6.14 10.95 5.04
C THR A 50 6.04 11.77 3.76
N ALA A 51 5.01 12.61 3.70
CA ALA A 51 4.89 13.67 2.73
C ALA A 51 5.31 14.99 3.38
N ARG A 52 6.28 15.69 2.79
CA ARG A 52 6.87 16.90 3.36
C ARG A 52 6.94 18.06 2.37
N GLU A 53 6.81 19.25 2.91
CA GLU A 53 7.24 20.52 2.30
C GLU A 53 8.25 21.21 3.24
N PRO A 54 8.98 22.25 2.80
CA PRO A 54 9.90 22.95 3.69
C PRO A 54 9.21 23.37 4.99
N GLY A 55 9.70 22.87 6.13
CA GLY A 55 9.18 23.17 7.46
C GLY A 55 7.83 22.55 7.83
N SER A 56 7.28 21.61 7.02
CA SER A 56 5.95 21.07 7.28
C SER A 56 5.84 19.57 6.97
N LEU A 57 5.29 18.82 7.91
CA LEU A 57 4.79 17.46 7.70
C LEU A 57 3.35 17.53 7.18
N LEU A 58 3.09 16.93 6.03
CA LEU A 58 1.77 16.96 5.39
C LEU A 58 0.97 15.68 5.61
N GLY A 59 1.67 14.56 5.81
CA GLY A 59 1.03 13.27 6.02
C GLY A 59 2.04 12.13 6.11
N CYS A 60 1.53 10.93 6.37
CA CYS A 60 2.32 9.71 6.45
C CYS A 60 1.54 8.49 5.96
N GLY A 61 2.26 7.39 5.75
CA GLY A 61 1.72 6.08 5.45
C GLY A 61 2.80 5.02 5.58
N ALA A 62 2.39 3.76 5.72
CA ALA A 62 3.30 2.64 5.89
C ALA A 62 2.88 1.44 5.04
N LEU A 63 3.86 0.65 4.66
CA LEU A 63 3.70 -0.66 4.05
C LEU A 63 4.27 -1.71 5.00
N LYS A 64 3.41 -2.60 5.46
CA LYS A 64 3.79 -3.78 6.23
C LYS A 64 3.85 -4.99 5.30
N GLN A 65 4.94 -5.72 5.31
CA GLN A 65 5.04 -7.00 4.61
C GLN A 65 4.18 -8.05 5.32
N LEU A 66 3.30 -8.72 4.58
CA LEU A 66 2.48 -9.84 5.08
C LEU A 66 3.09 -11.18 4.70
N SER A 67 3.61 -11.27 3.47
CA SER A 67 4.25 -12.46 2.92
C SER A 67 5.30 -12.04 1.87
N ALA A 68 5.92 -13.02 1.22
CA ALA A 68 6.83 -12.75 0.10
C ALA A 68 6.14 -12.05 -1.09
N THR A 69 4.81 -12.13 -1.19
CA THR A 69 4.04 -11.62 -2.35
C THR A 69 2.89 -10.69 -1.98
N SER A 70 2.80 -10.27 -0.72
CA SER A 70 1.72 -9.39 -0.28
C SER A 70 2.15 -8.42 0.81
N GLY A 71 1.51 -7.27 0.83
CA GLY A 71 1.69 -6.25 1.83
C GLY A 71 0.37 -5.63 2.28
N GLU A 72 0.44 -4.86 3.34
CA GLU A 72 -0.69 -4.13 3.92
C GLU A 72 -0.33 -2.66 4.11
N ILE A 73 -1.22 -1.77 3.66
CA ILE A 73 -1.14 -0.34 3.96
C ILE A 73 -1.56 -0.10 5.40
N LYS A 74 -0.73 0.61 6.15
CA LYS A 74 -0.99 1.01 7.54
C LYS A 74 -0.80 2.50 7.73
N SER A 75 -1.44 3.04 8.76
CA SER A 75 -1.17 4.39 9.28
C SER A 75 -1.25 5.52 8.25
N MET A 76 -2.13 5.40 7.27
CA MET A 76 -2.40 6.46 6.29
C MET A 76 -3.05 7.65 6.96
N ARG A 77 -2.36 8.78 6.97
CA ARG A 77 -2.86 10.01 7.61
C ARG A 77 -2.41 11.24 6.85
N THR A 78 -3.33 12.17 6.64
CA THR A 78 -3.04 13.53 6.18
C THR A 78 -3.25 14.50 7.33
N ALA A 79 -2.29 15.38 7.56
CA ALA A 79 -2.40 16.46 8.53
C ALA A 79 -3.60 17.37 8.20
N GLY A 80 -4.30 17.86 9.23
CA GLY A 80 -5.54 18.61 9.07
C GLY A 80 -5.44 19.76 8.06
N GLY A 81 -4.37 20.56 8.15
CA GLY A 81 -4.10 21.70 7.25
C GLY A 81 -3.67 21.32 5.83
N ALA A 82 -3.40 20.05 5.57
CA ALA A 82 -2.95 19.53 4.26
C ALA A 82 -4.03 18.70 3.53
N ARG A 83 -5.22 18.61 4.09
CA ARG A 83 -6.33 17.86 3.47
C ARG A 83 -6.73 18.47 2.13
N ARG A 84 -7.19 17.62 1.19
CA ARG A 84 -7.61 18.01 -0.18
C ARG A 84 -6.50 18.61 -1.05
N ARG A 85 -5.23 18.37 -0.70
CA ARG A 85 -4.05 18.79 -1.46
C ARG A 85 -3.37 17.65 -2.21
N GLY A 86 -4.03 16.48 -2.31
CA GLY A 86 -3.48 15.31 -2.99
C GLY A 86 -2.42 14.53 -2.18
N VAL A 87 -2.24 14.83 -0.90
CA VAL A 87 -1.20 14.24 -0.03
C VAL A 87 -1.38 12.73 0.08
N ALA A 88 -2.59 12.27 0.43
CA ALA A 88 -2.88 10.85 0.58
C ALA A 88 -2.68 10.08 -0.74
N GLY A 89 -3.11 10.65 -1.87
CA GLY A 89 -2.89 10.06 -3.19
C GLY A 89 -1.40 9.93 -3.55
N ALA A 90 -0.59 10.93 -3.20
CA ALA A 90 0.85 10.89 -3.45
C ALA A 90 1.55 9.81 -2.61
N ILE A 91 1.21 9.69 -1.33
CA ILE A 91 1.74 8.63 -0.45
C ILE A 91 1.29 7.26 -0.95
N LEU A 92 0.02 7.10 -1.29
CA LEU A 92 -0.52 5.85 -1.82
C LEU A 92 0.19 5.44 -3.12
N GLY A 93 0.42 6.38 -4.04
CA GLY A 93 1.17 6.13 -5.27
C GLY A 93 2.59 5.64 -5.01
N GLU A 94 3.27 6.18 -3.99
CA GLU A 94 4.60 5.72 -3.57
C GLU A 94 4.55 4.29 -3.03
N ILE A 95 3.58 3.99 -2.16
CA ILE A 95 3.41 2.64 -1.60
C ILE A 95 3.11 1.62 -2.70
N VAL A 96 2.24 1.95 -3.65
CA VAL A 96 1.94 1.05 -4.79
C VAL A 96 3.18 0.79 -5.63
N ARG A 97 3.95 1.82 -5.96
CA ARG A 97 5.20 1.68 -6.72
C ARG A 97 6.21 0.80 -5.99
N GLU A 98 6.38 0.98 -4.69
CA GLU A 98 7.25 0.13 -3.87
C GLU A 98 6.78 -1.32 -3.85
N THR A 99 5.47 -1.53 -3.76
CA THR A 99 4.84 -2.85 -3.80
C THR A 99 5.12 -3.57 -5.12
N GLU A 100 5.01 -2.86 -6.24
CA GLU A 100 5.37 -3.37 -7.58
C GLU A 100 6.87 -3.69 -7.69
N THR A 101 7.72 -2.80 -7.18
CA THR A 101 9.18 -2.99 -7.16
C THR A 101 9.58 -4.25 -6.40
N ARG A 102 8.89 -4.56 -5.31
CA ARG A 102 9.11 -5.80 -4.52
C ARG A 102 8.52 -7.05 -5.18
N GLY A 103 7.78 -6.92 -6.28
CA GLY A 103 7.11 -8.03 -6.95
C GLY A 103 5.93 -8.59 -6.18
N TYR A 104 5.29 -7.78 -5.32
CA TYR A 104 4.06 -8.21 -4.64
C TYR A 104 2.92 -8.34 -5.65
N ARG A 105 2.02 -9.27 -5.39
CA ARG A 105 0.82 -9.54 -6.21
C ARG A 105 -0.45 -8.96 -5.61
N SER A 106 -0.40 -8.61 -4.34
CA SER A 106 -1.56 -8.09 -3.62
C SER A 106 -1.13 -7.06 -2.58
N LEU A 107 -1.87 -5.97 -2.54
CA LEU A 107 -1.74 -4.93 -1.54
C LEU A 107 -3.10 -4.78 -0.85
N PHE A 108 -3.11 -5.04 0.45
CA PHE A 108 -4.32 -5.03 1.27
C PHE A 108 -4.38 -3.78 2.14
N LEU A 109 -5.56 -3.46 2.61
CA LEU A 109 -5.79 -2.49 3.67
C LEU A 109 -7.07 -2.82 4.45
N GLU A 110 -7.13 -2.32 5.67
CA GLU A 110 -8.34 -2.22 6.48
C GLU A 110 -8.61 -0.74 6.75
N THR A 111 -9.86 -0.33 6.66
CA THR A 111 -10.32 1.01 7.00
C THR A 111 -11.69 0.94 7.66
N GLY A 112 -12.15 2.06 8.25
CA GLY A 112 -13.47 2.09 8.90
C GLY A 112 -14.63 2.09 7.91
N SER A 113 -15.76 1.57 8.38
CA SER A 113 -17.04 1.58 7.64
C SER A 113 -17.83 2.87 7.82
N GLN A 114 -17.55 3.65 8.86
CA GLN A 114 -18.26 4.88 9.22
C GLN A 114 -18.07 5.96 8.14
N ASP A 115 -18.98 6.94 8.11
CA ASP A 115 -18.95 8.05 7.15
C ASP A 115 -17.68 8.90 7.24
N PHE A 116 -17.09 8.97 8.42
CA PHE A 116 -15.78 9.62 8.64
C PHE A 116 -14.70 9.08 7.69
N PHE A 117 -14.70 7.78 7.40
CA PHE A 117 -13.73 7.11 6.51
C PHE A 117 -14.16 7.04 5.04
N ALA A 118 -15.34 7.57 4.69
CA ALA A 118 -15.81 7.55 3.31
C ALA A 118 -14.84 8.22 2.31
N PRO A 119 -14.18 9.34 2.63
CA PRO A 119 -13.16 9.92 1.75
C PRO A 119 -11.98 8.99 1.49
N ALA A 120 -11.51 8.26 2.52
CA ALA A 120 -10.44 7.28 2.38
C ALA A 120 -10.87 6.12 1.46
N ARG A 121 -12.06 5.56 1.68
CA ARG A 121 -12.58 4.48 0.81
C ARG A 121 -12.73 4.93 -0.65
N ARG A 122 -13.16 6.17 -0.90
CA ARG A 122 -13.21 6.72 -2.28
C ARG A 122 -11.82 6.84 -2.89
N LEU A 123 -10.83 7.28 -2.13
CA LEU A 123 -9.44 7.37 -2.58
C LEU A 123 -8.92 5.98 -3.00
N TYR A 124 -9.10 4.97 -2.17
CA TYR A 124 -8.64 3.62 -2.47
C TYR A 124 -9.33 3.04 -3.70
N ARG A 125 -10.66 3.18 -3.82
CA ARG A 125 -11.40 2.74 -5.01
C ARG A 125 -10.94 3.44 -6.29
N ALA A 126 -10.65 4.73 -6.23
CA ALA A 126 -10.10 5.48 -7.35
C ALA A 126 -8.71 4.98 -7.79
N HIS A 127 -7.97 4.31 -6.90
CA HIS A 127 -6.68 3.68 -7.19
C HIS A 127 -6.79 2.18 -7.52
N GLY A 128 -8.00 1.67 -7.75
CA GLY A 128 -8.23 0.31 -8.20
C GLY A 128 -8.42 -0.73 -7.09
N PHE A 129 -8.48 -0.31 -5.83
CA PHE A 129 -8.84 -1.22 -4.73
C PHE A 129 -10.31 -1.63 -4.82
N THR A 130 -10.57 -2.87 -4.49
CA THR A 130 -11.92 -3.45 -4.37
C THR A 130 -12.11 -4.04 -2.99
N ASP A 131 -13.37 -4.13 -2.56
CA ASP A 131 -13.71 -4.75 -1.28
C ASP A 131 -13.34 -6.24 -1.29
N THR A 132 -12.87 -6.76 -0.17
CA THR A 132 -12.47 -8.16 0.00
C THR A 132 -12.88 -8.67 1.38
N GLU A 133 -12.77 -9.98 1.56
CA GLU A 133 -12.90 -10.63 2.86
C GLU A 133 -11.75 -10.22 3.80
N PRO A 134 -11.89 -10.39 5.13
CA PRO A 134 -10.78 -10.24 6.06
C PRO A 134 -9.54 -11.02 5.62
N PHE A 135 -8.38 -10.43 5.82
CA PHE A 135 -7.09 -11.01 5.48
C PHE A 135 -6.17 -11.09 6.71
N ALA A 136 -5.04 -11.81 6.61
CA ALA A 136 -4.10 -12.00 7.71
C ALA A 136 -4.83 -12.45 9.01
N ASP A 137 -4.58 -11.79 10.12
CA ASP A 137 -5.17 -12.11 11.42
C ASP A 137 -6.50 -11.39 11.70
N TYR A 138 -7.03 -10.64 10.71
CA TYR A 138 -8.30 -9.96 10.86
C TYR A 138 -9.48 -10.92 10.81
N SER A 139 -10.52 -10.59 11.56
CA SER A 139 -11.84 -11.22 11.48
C SER A 139 -12.89 -10.22 11.01
N ALA A 140 -14.04 -10.72 10.55
CA ALA A 140 -15.16 -9.89 10.13
C ALA A 140 -15.61 -8.96 11.28
N ASP A 141 -15.76 -7.67 10.95
CA ASP A 141 -16.18 -6.63 11.88
C ASP A 141 -17.06 -5.63 11.11
N PRO A 142 -18.28 -5.30 11.61
CA PRO A 142 -19.16 -4.34 10.94
C PRO A 142 -18.58 -2.92 10.90
N HIS A 143 -17.59 -2.61 11.74
CA HIS A 143 -16.88 -1.33 11.78
C HIS A 143 -15.67 -1.26 10.84
N SER A 144 -15.33 -2.37 10.17
CA SER A 144 -14.19 -2.48 9.26
C SER A 144 -14.63 -2.78 7.83
N VAL A 145 -13.90 -2.19 6.89
CA VAL A 145 -13.94 -2.52 5.46
C VAL A 145 -12.54 -2.99 5.06
N PHE A 146 -12.47 -4.17 4.45
CA PHE A 146 -11.24 -4.74 3.93
C PHE A 146 -11.19 -4.53 2.43
N MET A 147 -10.04 -4.10 1.92
CA MET A 147 -9.87 -3.83 0.51
C MET A 147 -8.56 -4.42 -0.01
N VAL A 148 -8.52 -4.73 -1.30
CA VAL A 148 -7.35 -5.28 -1.97
C VAL A 148 -7.15 -4.63 -3.33
N LEU A 149 -5.88 -4.34 -3.64
CA LEU A 149 -5.40 -4.04 -4.99
C LEU A 149 -4.67 -5.28 -5.51
N ARG A 150 -5.15 -5.86 -6.61
CA ARG A 150 -4.43 -6.92 -7.33
C ARG A 150 -3.44 -6.28 -8.27
N LEU A 151 -2.19 -6.70 -8.19
CA LEU A 151 -1.11 -6.23 -9.03
C LEU A 151 -0.83 -7.30 -10.07
N ASP A 152 -1.11 -7.00 -11.33
CA ASP A 152 -0.85 -7.92 -12.43
C ASP A 152 0.66 -8.08 -12.60
N SER A 153 1.10 -9.33 -12.66
CA SER A 153 2.49 -9.69 -12.97
C SER A 153 2.76 -9.47 -14.47
N ASN A 154 2.54 -8.28 -14.99
CA ASN A 154 3.02 -7.89 -16.31
C ASN A 154 4.48 -7.42 -16.19
N GLY A 155 5.37 -8.35 -15.83
CA GLY A 155 6.75 -8.21 -16.22
C GLY A 155 6.82 -8.29 -17.77
N PRO A 156 7.82 -7.65 -18.43
CA PRO A 156 7.92 -7.67 -19.87
C PRO A 156 7.95 -9.13 -20.34
N VAL A 157 7.01 -9.49 -21.20
CA VAL A 157 7.00 -10.77 -21.90
C VAL A 157 8.28 -10.77 -22.72
N SER A 158 9.29 -11.54 -22.31
CA SER A 158 10.46 -11.84 -23.14
C SER A 158 9.93 -12.41 -24.46
N PRO A 159 10.27 -11.81 -25.62
CA PRO A 159 9.84 -12.40 -26.88
C PRO A 159 10.42 -13.83 -26.97
N ALA A 160 9.53 -14.78 -27.13
CA ALA A 160 9.89 -16.17 -27.35
C ALA A 160 10.90 -16.22 -28.51
N SER A 161 12.09 -16.76 -28.24
CA SER A 161 13.10 -17.05 -29.23
C SER A 161 12.49 -17.99 -30.27
N THR A 162 12.14 -17.44 -31.42
CA THR A 162 11.74 -18.23 -32.58
C THR A 162 12.98 -18.97 -33.07
N THR A 163 13.17 -20.17 -32.60
CA THR A 163 14.18 -21.09 -33.15
C THR A 163 13.72 -21.46 -34.56
N HIS A 164 14.29 -20.81 -35.57
CA HIS A 164 14.19 -21.28 -36.93
C HIS A 164 14.89 -22.61 -37.06
N GLY A 165 14.10 -23.66 -37.11
CA GLY A 165 14.56 -24.98 -37.52
C GLY A 165 15.11 -24.93 -38.94
N ARG A 166 16.42 -25.01 -39.05
CA ARG A 166 17.13 -25.19 -40.33
C ARG A 166 16.95 -26.62 -40.79
N THR A 167 15.99 -26.84 -41.70
CA THR A 167 15.89 -28.11 -42.40
C THR A 167 17.08 -28.22 -43.38
N SER A 168 18.05 -29.02 -43.05
CA SER A 168 19.07 -29.47 -43.99
C SER A 168 18.44 -30.49 -44.94
N ARG A 169 18.22 -30.07 -46.20
CA ARG A 169 17.97 -31.03 -47.29
C ARG A 169 19.29 -31.61 -47.73
N ASN A 170 19.40 -32.90 -47.56
CA ASN A 170 20.46 -33.75 -48.14
C ASN A 170 20.12 -33.99 -49.62
N PRO A 171 21.01 -33.76 -50.61
CA PRO A 171 20.78 -34.14 -52.00
C PRO A 171 21.07 -35.63 -52.18
N PRO A 172 20.36 -36.32 -53.11
CA PRO A 172 20.57 -37.75 -53.36
C PRO A 172 21.86 -37.98 -54.17
N ALA A 173 22.56 -39.05 -53.82
CA ALA A 173 23.64 -39.63 -54.60
C ALA A 173 23.08 -40.24 -55.89
N GLY A 174 23.63 -39.86 -57.02
CA GLY A 174 23.43 -40.51 -58.29
C GLY A 174 24.78 -40.79 -58.96
N HIS A 175 24.99 -42.01 -59.28
CA HIS A 175 25.95 -42.69 -60.11
C HIS A 175 27.22 -41.97 -60.55
#